data_c9ba6b5a17ab02cff8f46315ddee8821
#
_entry.id   c9ba6b5a17ab02cff8f46315ddee8821
#
_cell.length_a   1.000
_cell.length_b   1.000
_cell.length_c   1.000
_cell.angle_alpha   90.00
_cell.angle_beta   90.00
_cell.angle_gamma   90.00
#
_symmetry.space_group_name_H-M   'P 1'
#
loop_
_entity.id
_entity.type
_entity.pdbx_description
1 polymer ?
#
loop_
_entity_poly.entity_id
_entity_poly.type
_entity_poly.pdbx_seq_one_letter_code
_entity_poly.pdbx_strand_id
1 'polypeptide(L)'
;MNIENKFSPFASAMGKALLMVLLAVVSSRAVAEWVKIGANESATAYADPATIEKAGNLVKMWDLLDFKVVQARPYGTPYRSQKTQQEYDCKEERTRILDVLRYSENMGMGETARADSDPDEWKSVRAGSTTAALRELACGNR
;
A
#
# COMPACT_ATOMS: atom_id res chain seq x y z
N MET A 1 50.64 25.81 -54.36
CA MET A 1 49.52 24.84 -54.31
C MET A 1 49.18 24.60 -52.87
N ASN A 2 48.15 25.26 -52.37
CA ASN A 2 47.69 25.08 -51.04
C ASN A 2 46.47 24.11 -51.05
N ILE A 3 46.63 22.95 -50.42
CA ILE A 3 45.54 22.04 -50.18
C ILE A 3 45.01 22.35 -48.81
N GLU A 4 43.94 23.13 -48.79
CA GLU A 4 43.21 23.35 -47.53
C GLU A 4 42.34 22.11 -47.23
N ASN A 5 42.73 21.40 -46.19
CA ASN A 5 41.89 20.34 -45.58
C ASN A 5 40.73 21.00 -44.84
N LYS A 6 39.58 21.03 -45.48
CA LYS A 6 38.33 21.41 -44.86
C LYS A 6 37.81 20.24 -43.97
N PHE A 7 38.18 20.25 -42.73
CA PHE A 7 37.53 19.35 -41.75
C PHE A 7 36.11 19.84 -41.50
N SER A 8 35.17 18.99 -41.80
CA SER A 8 33.73 19.24 -41.59
C SER A 8 33.35 18.98 -40.11
N PRO A 9 32.68 19.93 -39.47
CA PRO A 9 32.34 19.81 -38.03
C PRO A 9 31.04 19.04 -37.75
N PHE A 10 30.61 18.17 -38.66
CA PHE A 10 29.30 17.50 -38.54
C PHE A 10 29.28 16.18 -37.72
N ALA A 11 30.42 15.67 -37.24
CA ALA A 11 30.48 14.39 -36.55
C ALA A 11 30.23 14.46 -35.05
N SER A 12 30.07 15.66 -34.46
CA SER A 12 29.99 15.85 -33.00
C SER A 12 28.59 16.01 -32.41
N ALA A 13 27.56 16.19 -33.23
CA ALA A 13 26.22 16.48 -32.79
C ALA A 13 25.34 15.23 -32.57
N MET A 14 25.69 14.08 -33.15
CA MET A 14 24.88 12.86 -33.03
C MET A 14 25.14 12.03 -31.76
N GLY A 15 26.29 12.25 -31.09
CA GLY A 15 26.64 11.51 -29.89
C GLY A 15 25.96 11.99 -28.61
N LYS A 16 25.47 13.23 -28.57
CA LYS A 16 24.84 13.80 -27.38
C LYS A 16 23.32 13.64 -27.32
N ALA A 17 22.67 13.39 -28.43
CA ALA A 17 21.24 13.18 -28.50
C ALA A 17 20.82 11.76 -28.10
N LEU A 18 21.71 10.77 -28.25
CA LEU A 18 21.42 9.36 -27.94
C LEU A 18 21.51 9.04 -26.42
N LEU A 19 22.18 9.89 -25.64
CA LEU A 19 22.35 9.68 -24.20
C LEU A 19 21.18 10.23 -23.34
N MET A 20 20.34 11.08 -23.92
CA MET A 20 19.18 11.66 -23.20
C MET A 20 17.91 10.87 -23.33
N VAL A 21 17.83 9.84 -24.16
CA VAL A 21 16.60 9.02 -24.33
C VAL A 21 16.54 7.83 -23.38
N LEU A 22 17.63 7.49 -22.69
CA LEU A 22 17.67 6.33 -21.78
C LEU A 22 17.31 6.63 -20.32
N LEU A 23 16.88 7.83 -20.02
CA LEU A 23 16.37 8.20 -18.68
C LEU A 23 14.85 8.39 -18.67
N ALA A 24 14.13 7.71 -19.54
CA ALA A 24 12.73 7.42 -19.33
C ALA A 24 12.65 6.43 -18.16
N VAL A 25 12.79 6.97 -16.96
CA VAL A 25 12.53 6.28 -15.70
C VAL A 25 11.16 5.66 -15.82
N VAL A 26 11.14 4.35 -15.89
CA VAL A 26 9.94 3.56 -15.63
C VAL A 26 9.56 3.87 -14.17
N SER A 27 8.76 4.91 -13.98
CA SER A 27 8.04 5.13 -12.73
C SER A 27 7.04 3.98 -12.62
N SER A 28 7.52 2.83 -12.16
CA SER A 28 6.67 1.76 -11.69
C SER A 28 5.87 2.37 -10.55
N ARG A 29 4.66 2.83 -10.85
CA ARG A 29 3.68 3.06 -9.80
C ARG A 29 3.52 1.70 -9.16
N ALA A 30 4.02 1.54 -7.95
CA ALA A 30 3.71 0.40 -7.12
C ALA A 30 2.19 0.46 -6.90
N VAL A 31 1.46 -0.22 -7.76
CA VAL A 31 0.04 -0.49 -7.52
C VAL A 31 0.03 -1.43 -6.33
N ALA A 32 -0.66 -1.04 -5.25
CA ALA A 32 -0.85 -1.92 -4.10
C ALA A 32 -1.44 -3.25 -4.60
N GLU A 33 -0.69 -4.32 -4.45
CA GLU A 33 -1.14 -5.65 -4.83
C GLU A 33 -1.89 -6.25 -3.64
N TRP A 34 -3.21 -6.04 -3.62
CA TRP A 34 -4.08 -6.53 -2.57
C TRP A 34 -4.22 -8.05 -2.63
N VAL A 35 -3.72 -8.72 -1.60
CA VAL A 35 -3.89 -10.16 -1.41
C VAL A 35 -5.16 -10.43 -0.62
N LYS A 36 -6.10 -11.18 -1.19
CA LYS A 36 -7.34 -11.57 -0.51
C LYS A 36 -7.03 -12.50 0.66
N ILE A 37 -7.50 -12.11 1.85
CA ILE A 37 -7.34 -12.87 3.10
C ILE A 37 -8.59 -13.71 3.39
N GLY A 38 -9.77 -13.15 3.15
CA GLY A 38 -11.04 -13.82 3.39
C GLY A 38 -12.22 -12.95 3.03
N ALA A 39 -13.41 -13.54 3.11
CA ALA A 39 -14.67 -12.84 2.88
C ALA A 39 -15.77 -13.40 3.75
N ASN A 40 -16.73 -12.54 4.09
CA ASN A 40 -17.98 -12.91 4.72
C ASN A 40 -19.17 -12.23 3.99
N GLU A 41 -20.36 -12.26 4.58
CA GLU A 41 -21.55 -11.64 3.98
C GLU A 41 -21.45 -10.11 3.87
N SER A 42 -20.65 -9.46 4.71
CA SER A 42 -20.56 -8.00 4.82
C SER A 42 -19.40 -7.41 4.06
N ALA A 43 -18.24 -8.07 4.01
CA ALA A 43 -17.02 -7.53 3.46
C ALA A 43 -16.06 -8.60 2.94
N THR A 44 -15.14 -8.17 2.09
CA THR A 44 -13.93 -8.91 1.74
C THR A 44 -12.73 -8.22 2.36
N ALA A 45 -11.86 -9.01 2.99
CA ALA A 45 -10.61 -8.51 3.60
C ALA A 45 -9.41 -8.82 2.70
N TYR A 46 -8.54 -7.82 2.58
CA TYR A 46 -7.30 -7.89 1.82
C TYR A 46 -6.14 -7.37 2.66
N ALA A 47 -4.94 -7.81 2.35
CA ALA A 47 -3.69 -7.29 2.89
C ALA A 47 -2.80 -6.76 1.78
N ASP A 48 -1.92 -5.81 2.11
CA ASP A 48 -0.83 -5.36 1.24
C ASP A 48 0.53 -5.78 1.83
N PRO A 49 1.06 -6.95 1.45
CA PRO A 49 2.33 -7.46 1.96
C PRO A 49 3.53 -6.56 1.65
N ALA A 50 3.44 -5.70 0.60
CA ALA A 50 4.50 -4.76 0.25
C ALA A 50 4.68 -3.66 1.31
N THR A 51 3.69 -3.46 2.18
CA THR A 51 3.71 -2.47 3.26
C THR A 51 4.21 -3.01 4.59
N ILE A 52 4.67 -4.26 4.63
CA ILE A 52 5.18 -4.87 5.86
C ILE A 52 6.45 -4.18 6.32
N GLU A 53 6.41 -3.61 7.51
CA GLU A 53 7.55 -3.01 8.20
C GLU A 53 7.79 -3.72 9.52
N LYS A 54 9.00 -4.26 9.71
CA LYS A 54 9.38 -5.03 10.91
C LYS A 54 10.33 -4.23 11.79
N ALA A 55 10.02 -4.17 13.09
CA ALA A 55 10.87 -3.59 14.12
C ALA A 55 10.85 -4.49 15.36
N GLY A 56 11.85 -5.40 15.47
CA GLY A 56 11.88 -6.41 16.52
C GLY A 56 10.70 -7.38 16.42
N ASN A 57 9.90 -7.48 17.48
CA ASN A 57 8.68 -8.31 17.51
C ASN A 57 7.43 -7.57 16.99
N LEU A 58 7.56 -6.28 16.66
CA LEU A 58 6.46 -5.47 16.14
C LEU A 58 6.50 -5.43 14.62
N VAL A 59 5.35 -5.59 14.01
CA VAL A 59 5.19 -5.57 12.55
C VAL A 59 4.00 -4.71 12.19
N LYS A 60 4.18 -3.75 11.28
CA LYS A 60 3.09 -2.94 10.71
C LYS A 60 2.75 -3.47 9.33
N MET A 61 1.48 -3.40 8.98
CA MET A 61 0.98 -3.71 7.63
C MET A 61 -0.33 -2.97 7.40
N TRP A 62 -0.56 -2.56 6.14
CA TRP A 62 -1.86 -2.06 5.70
C TRP A 62 -2.76 -3.22 5.28
N ASP A 63 -4.02 -3.16 5.71
CA ASP A 63 -5.11 -4.00 5.24
C ASP A 63 -6.24 -3.17 4.64
N LEU A 64 -7.15 -3.83 3.95
CA LEU A 64 -8.32 -3.23 3.31
C LEU A 64 -9.55 -4.09 3.62
N LEU A 65 -10.59 -3.46 4.13
CA LEU A 65 -11.94 -4.00 4.13
C LEU A 65 -12.75 -3.38 3.00
N ASP A 66 -13.21 -4.21 2.10
CA ASP A 66 -14.05 -3.84 0.98
C ASP A 66 -15.49 -4.28 1.24
N PHE A 67 -16.38 -3.32 1.51
CA PHE A 67 -17.73 -3.59 1.96
C PHE A 67 -18.68 -3.84 0.79
N LYS A 68 -19.53 -4.84 0.92
CA LYS A 68 -20.55 -5.19 -0.09
C LYS A 68 -21.70 -4.17 -0.15
N VAL A 69 -21.94 -3.48 0.96
CA VAL A 69 -22.93 -2.39 1.05
C VAL A 69 -22.29 -1.15 1.66
N VAL A 70 -22.85 0.01 1.32
CA VAL A 70 -22.41 1.29 1.87
C VAL A 70 -22.49 1.27 3.38
N GLN A 71 -21.41 1.69 4.02
CA GLN A 71 -21.36 1.91 5.46
C GLN A 71 -21.78 3.35 5.74
N ALA A 72 -22.84 3.54 6.49
CA ALA A 72 -23.31 4.83 6.94
C ALA A 72 -23.13 4.97 8.45
N ARG A 73 -22.77 6.18 8.90
CA ARG A 73 -22.78 6.54 10.32
C ARG A 73 -23.75 7.69 10.54
N PRO A 74 -24.31 7.83 11.73
CA PRO A 74 -25.23 8.93 12.05
C PRO A 74 -24.61 10.32 11.78
N TYR A 75 -23.29 10.41 11.95
CA TYR A 75 -22.51 11.63 11.73
C TYR A 75 -21.23 11.26 10.97
N GLY A 76 -21.22 11.42 9.66
CA GLY A 76 -20.05 11.18 8.83
C GLY A 76 -20.38 10.85 7.38
N THR A 77 -19.37 10.92 6.54
CA THR A 77 -19.49 10.58 5.12
C THR A 77 -19.67 9.08 4.94
N PRO A 78 -20.67 8.62 4.16
CA PRO A 78 -20.79 7.22 3.80
C PRO A 78 -19.52 6.71 3.09
N TYR A 79 -19.16 5.45 3.32
CA TYR A 79 -17.98 4.85 2.73
C TYR A 79 -18.24 3.40 2.30
N ARG A 80 -17.45 2.91 1.33
CA ARG A 80 -17.54 1.56 0.78
C ARG A 80 -16.31 0.71 1.05
N SER A 81 -15.20 1.32 1.40
CA SER A 81 -13.99 0.60 1.80
C SER A 81 -13.22 1.36 2.88
N GLN A 82 -12.39 0.62 3.59
CA GLN A 82 -11.58 1.16 4.67
C GLN A 82 -10.20 0.52 4.65
N LYS A 83 -9.16 1.35 4.58
CA LYS A 83 -7.77 0.91 4.82
C LYS A 83 -7.42 1.13 6.27
N THR A 84 -6.75 0.17 6.85
CA THR A 84 -6.31 0.20 8.24
C THR A 84 -4.82 -0.11 8.30
N GLN A 85 -4.05 0.73 8.96
CA GLN A 85 -2.69 0.37 9.34
C GLN A 85 -2.75 -0.29 10.70
N GLN A 86 -2.41 -1.57 10.75
CA GLN A 86 -2.34 -2.32 11.99
C GLN A 86 -0.89 -2.60 12.37
N GLU A 87 -0.64 -2.63 13.67
CA GLU A 87 0.59 -3.11 14.26
C GLU A 87 0.32 -4.39 15.03
N TYR A 88 1.13 -5.40 14.75
CA TYR A 88 1.05 -6.73 15.35
C TYR A 88 2.25 -6.94 16.26
N ASP A 89 2.01 -7.39 17.49
CA ASP A 89 3.03 -7.95 18.35
C ASP A 89 3.08 -9.46 18.09
N CYS A 90 4.12 -9.90 17.38
CA CYS A 90 4.23 -11.30 16.96
C CYS A 90 4.56 -12.25 18.11
N LYS A 91 5.08 -11.72 19.22
CA LYS A 91 5.37 -12.49 20.43
C LYS A 91 4.15 -12.65 21.33
N GLU A 92 3.45 -11.54 21.61
CA GLU A 92 2.36 -11.49 22.58
C GLU A 92 0.97 -11.74 21.98
N GLU A 93 0.89 -12.07 20.69
CA GLU A 93 -0.36 -12.37 19.97
C GLU A 93 -1.46 -11.28 20.12
N ARG A 94 -1.07 -10.03 20.01
CA ARG A 94 -1.94 -8.87 20.13
C ARG A 94 -1.75 -7.92 18.96
N THR A 95 -2.73 -7.07 18.73
CA THR A 95 -2.73 -6.06 17.67
C THR A 95 -3.28 -4.73 18.16
N ARG A 96 -2.93 -3.66 17.48
CA ARG A 96 -3.56 -2.35 17.63
C ARG A 96 -3.67 -1.65 16.28
N ILE A 97 -4.64 -0.75 16.17
CA ILE A 97 -4.83 0.10 14.99
C ILE A 97 -4.00 1.36 15.18
N LEU A 98 -3.25 1.74 14.14
CA LEU A 98 -2.45 2.96 14.12
C LEU A 98 -3.11 4.06 13.29
N ASP A 99 -3.76 3.71 12.17
CA ASP A 99 -4.40 4.68 11.28
C ASP A 99 -5.59 4.04 10.55
N VAL A 100 -6.60 4.84 10.24
CA VAL A 100 -7.80 4.41 9.51
C VAL A 100 -8.17 5.44 8.46
N LEU A 101 -8.23 5.00 7.20
CA LEU A 101 -8.66 5.78 6.06
C LEU A 101 -9.93 5.16 5.47
N ARG A 102 -10.99 5.96 5.31
CA ARG A 102 -12.25 5.55 4.68
C ARG A 102 -12.37 6.14 3.30
N TYR A 103 -12.94 5.37 2.39
CA TYR A 103 -13.06 5.72 0.97
C TYR A 103 -14.51 5.63 0.52
N SER A 104 -14.94 6.60 -0.29
CA SER A 104 -16.33 6.66 -0.80
C SER A 104 -16.66 5.50 -1.73
N GLU A 105 -15.67 4.90 -2.36
CA GLU A 105 -15.82 3.79 -3.30
C GLU A 105 -15.15 2.51 -2.80
N ASN A 106 -15.39 1.40 -3.49
CA ASN A 106 -14.76 0.12 -3.22
C ASN A 106 -13.24 0.14 -3.49
N MET A 107 -12.53 -0.81 -2.94
CA MET A 107 -11.09 -1.05 -3.16
C MET A 107 -10.17 0.15 -2.85
N GLY A 108 -10.55 1.00 -1.89
CA GLY A 108 -9.76 2.16 -1.49
C GLY A 108 -9.71 3.27 -2.52
N MET A 109 -10.79 3.42 -3.29
CA MET A 109 -10.93 4.45 -4.33
C MET A 109 -11.92 5.53 -3.93
N GLY A 110 -11.96 6.59 -4.73
CA GLY A 110 -12.83 7.74 -4.50
C GLY A 110 -12.29 8.71 -3.47
N GLU A 111 -13.20 9.49 -2.88
CA GLU A 111 -12.84 10.47 -1.85
C GLU A 111 -12.41 9.78 -0.56
N THR A 112 -11.38 10.34 0.07
CA THR A 112 -10.76 9.80 1.28
C THR A 112 -11.07 10.69 2.48
N ALA A 113 -11.48 10.07 3.58
CA ALA A 113 -11.58 10.70 4.89
C ALA A 113 -10.75 9.91 5.91
N ARG A 114 -9.86 10.58 6.65
CA ARG A 114 -9.17 9.99 7.80
C ARG A 114 -10.16 9.86 8.94
N ALA A 115 -10.23 8.68 9.53
CA ALA A 115 -11.21 8.40 10.58
C ALA A 115 -10.64 8.63 11.98
N ASP A 116 -9.38 8.28 12.19
CA ASP A 116 -8.68 8.43 13.47
C ASP A 116 -7.17 8.35 13.22
N SER A 117 -6.39 9.02 14.06
CA SER A 117 -4.93 9.05 13.93
C SER A 117 -4.19 8.70 15.23
N ASP A 118 -4.91 8.51 16.34
CA ASP A 118 -4.31 8.08 17.59
C ASP A 118 -4.28 6.55 17.66
N PRO A 119 -3.11 5.97 18.01
CA PRO A 119 -3.01 4.52 18.13
C PRO A 119 -3.98 3.97 19.18
N ASP A 120 -4.72 2.93 18.80
CA ASP A 120 -5.59 2.18 19.71
C ASP A 120 -4.79 1.46 20.80
N GLU A 121 -5.48 1.06 21.85
CA GLU A 121 -4.94 0.14 22.83
C GLU A 121 -4.70 -1.25 22.24
N TRP A 122 -3.73 -1.97 22.81
CA TRP A 122 -3.45 -3.35 22.42
C TRP A 122 -4.62 -4.28 22.75
N LYS A 123 -5.03 -5.06 21.76
CA LYS A 123 -6.10 -6.05 21.86
C LYS A 123 -5.59 -7.44 21.51
N SER A 124 -6.02 -8.45 22.25
CA SER A 124 -5.69 -9.85 21.93
C SER A 124 -6.29 -10.26 20.58
N VAL A 125 -5.53 -11.02 19.82
CA VAL A 125 -5.98 -11.58 18.54
C VAL A 125 -6.76 -12.87 18.81
N ARG A 126 -8.02 -12.92 18.33
CA ARG A 126 -8.86 -14.13 18.45
C ARG A 126 -8.42 -15.14 17.38
N ALA A 127 -8.17 -16.38 17.79
CA ALA A 127 -7.90 -17.49 16.89
C ALA A 127 -9.05 -17.69 15.86
N GLY A 128 -8.71 -17.96 14.60
CA GLY A 128 -9.67 -18.17 13.52
C GLY A 128 -10.33 -16.89 12.98
N SER A 129 -9.96 -15.72 13.49
CA SER A 129 -10.46 -14.42 12.98
C SER A 129 -9.70 -13.94 11.74
N THR A 130 -10.29 -13.00 11.01
CA THR A 130 -9.60 -12.29 9.92
C THR A 130 -8.32 -11.62 10.41
N THR A 131 -8.35 -11.03 11.61
CA THR A 131 -7.17 -10.41 12.23
C THR A 131 -6.07 -11.44 12.51
N ALA A 132 -6.42 -12.68 12.88
CA ALA A 132 -5.44 -13.76 13.05
C ALA A 132 -4.76 -14.10 11.72
N ALA A 133 -5.51 -14.21 10.63
CA ALA A 133 -4.97 -14.47 9.31
C ALA A 133 -4.07 -13.31 8.80
N LEU A 134 -4.47 -12.07 9.04
CA LEU A 134 -3.65 -10.89 8.75
C LEU A 134 -2.33 -10.90 9.55
N ARG A 135 -2.41 -11.24 10.84
CA ARG A 135 -1.23 -11.36 11.71
C ARG A 135 -0.27 -12.46 11.23
N GLU A 136 -0.79 -13.62 10.86
CA GLU A 136 0.02 -14.73 10.32
C GLU A 136 0.78 -14.28 9.07
N LEU A 137 0.13 -13.56 8.17
CA LEU A 137 0.77 -12.99 6.99
C LEU A 137 1.85 -11.98 7.37
N ALA A 138 1.54 -11.04 8.26
CA ALA A 138 2.44 -9.97 8.67
C ALA A 138 3.66 -10.49 9.44
N CYS A 139 3.46 -11.41 10.38
CA CYS A 139 4.51 -11.98 11.21
C CYS A 139 5.34 -13.06 10.49
N GLY A 140 4.83 -13.59 9.38
CA GLY A 140 5.36 -14.78 8.73
C GLY A 140 4.92 -16.06 9.46
N ASN A 141 4.81 -17.14 8.72
CA ASN A 141 4.57 -18.47 9.30
C ASN A 141 5.83 -18.87 10.09
N ARG A 142 5.74 -18.91 11.40
CA ARG A 142 6.77 -19.48 12.28
C ARG A 142 6.30 -20.82 12.80
#